data_f2e8dbf2238416a348154f0590d5b1db
#
_entry.id   f2e8dbf2238416a348154f0590d5b1db
#
_cell.length_a   1.000
_cell.length_b   1.000
_cell.length_c   1.000
_cell.angle_alpha   90.00
_cell.angle_beta   90.00
_cell.angle_gamma   90.00
#
_symmetry.space_group_name_H-M   'P 1'
#
loop_
_entity.id
_entity.type
_entity.pdbx_description
1 polymer ?
#
loop_
_entity_poly.entity_id
_entity_poly.type
_entity_poly.pdbx_seq_one_letter_code
_entity_poly.pdbx_strand_id
1 'polypeptide(L)'
;HYSRSCQGQHLWMVTFLSVTVRIPDSYTLLCYVQINSRKEKDMIKSMTGFGRAEVIDEEKKVTVEMKSVNHRYLDINMRMPKKLSSFEASIRAVLKEYLQRGKVDLFIAYEDYTQSRVSVKYNREIAGQYLEYLQQMSEEFHLENDIRASRLLGCPEVFTMEEQTVDEKELWSSLEEVLREAARQFVDTRIKEGGHLKNDILEKLDGMYKKVEQVEERSPEILREYREKLENKVAELLQDAQIEESRIAAEVILFADKMCTDEETVRLKSHISHMRDVLEQEDGIGRKLDFIAQEMNREANTILSKANDLETSNLAIDLKTEIEKIREQIQNIE
;
A
#
# COMPACT_ATOMS: atom_id res chain seq x y z
N HIS A 1 12.42 1.00 -37.89
CA HIS A 1 13.55 1.02 -38.84
C HIS A 1 14.62 1.97 -38.31
N TYR A 2 15.78 1.37 -37.96
CA TYR A 2 17.00 2.12 -37.58
C TYR A 2 17.78 2.48 -38.80
N SER A 3 18.09 3.74 -39.04
CA SER A 3 19.17 4.14 -39.94
C SER A 3 20.21 4.93 -39.16
N ARG A 4 21.45 4.43 -39.12
CA ARG A 4 22.63 5.13 -38.61
C ARG A 4 23.13 6.10 -39.72
N SER A 5 23.34 7.35 -39.39
CA SER A 5 24.28 8.20 -40.09
C SER A 5 25.28 8.75 -39.09
N CYS A 6 26.56 8.54 -39.37
CA CYS A 6 27.69 8.92 -38.55
C CYS A 6 27.88 10.45 -38.54
N GLN A 7 27.84 11.03 -37.35
CA GLN A 7 28.76 12.07 -36.83
C GLN A 7 28.39 12.39 -35.38
N GLY A 8 29.11 11.83 -34.45
CA GLY A 8 29.53 12.39 -33.17
C GLY A 8 28.51 12.95 -32.17
N GLN A 9 27.21 12.74 -32.32
CA GLN A 9 26.19 13.06 -31.31
C GLN A 9 25.11 12.00 -31.33
N HIS A 10 24.90 11.30 -30.21
CA HIS A 10 23.82 10.33 -30.07
C HIS A 10 22.48 11.05 -30.01
N LEU A 11 21.78 11.11 -31.13
CA LEU A 11 20.39 11.59 -31.23
C LEU A 11 19.48 10.38 -31.36
N TRP A 12 18.51 10.23 -30.43
CA TRP A 12 17.44 9.25 -30.56
C TRP A 12 16.24 9.86 -31.28
N MET A 13 15.69 9.13 -32.26
CA MET A 13 14.47 9.52 -32.96
C MET A 13 13.30 8.71 -32.39
N VAL A 14 12.30 9.39 -31.87
CA VAL A 14 11.03 8.79 -31.47
C VAL A 14 9.95 9.25 -32.45
N THR A 15 9.29 8.31 -33.14
CA THR A 15 8.21 8.61 -34.07
C THR A 15 6.87 8.38 -33.35
N PHE A 16 6.14 9.46 -33.10
CA PHE A 16 4.74 9.41 -32.70
C PHE A 16 3.88 10.04 -33.79
N LEU A 17 2.93 9.28 -34.28
CA LEU A 17 1.85 9.73 -35.19
C LEU A 17 2.26 10.85 -36.17
N SER A 18 3.05 10.50 -37.18
CA SER A 18 3.42 11.34 -38.35
C SER A 18 4.22 12.63 -38.10
N VAL A 19 4.72 12.87 -36.89
CA VAL A 19 5.59 14.03 -36.60
C VAL A 19 6.91 13.55 -36.05
N THR A 20 8.02 13.82 -36.76
CA THR A 20 9.38 13.51 -36.29
C THR A 20 9.95 14.72 -35.54
N VAL A 21 10.06 14.63 -34.25
CA VAL A 21 10.67 15.67 -33.40
C VAL A 21 12.07 15.21 -32.98
N ARG A 22 13.09 16.05 -33.21
CA ARG A 22 14.46 15.83 -32.73
C ARG A 22 14.57 16.39 -31.29
N ILE A 23 14.85 15.53 -30.30
CA ILE A 23 14.98 15.91 -28.90
C ILE A 23 16.43 15.66 -28.45
N PRO A 24 17.11 16.61 -27.78
CA PRO A 24 18.44 16.38 -27.18
C PRO A 24 18.38 15.37 -26.02
N ASP A 25 19.43 14.59 -25.83
CA ASP A 25 19.50 13.47 -24.86
C ASP A 25 19.07 13.79 -23.41
N SER A 26 19.36 15.02 -22.96
CA SER A 26 18.98 15.46 -21.59
C SER A 26 17.47 15.64 -21.41
N TYR A 27 16.73 15.98 -22.47
CA TYR A 27 15.27 16.15 -22.40
C TYR A 27 14.51 14.84 -22.54
N THR A 28 15.10 13.84 -23.21
CA THR A 28 14.48 12.52 -23.37
C THR A 28 14.38 11.79 -22.04
N LEU A 29 15.39 11.89 -21.19
CA LEU A 29 15.39 11.28 -19.85
C LEU A 29 14.37 11.98 -18.93
N LEU A 30 14.28 13.32 -18.97
CA LEU A 30 13.30 14.09 -18.18
C LEU A 30 11.85 13.79 -18.63
N CYS A 31 11.59 13.72 -19.92
CA CYS A 31 10.27 13.35 -20.45
C CYS A 31 9.89 11.91 -20.09
N TYR A 32 10.83 10.96 -20.16
CA TYR A 32 10.58 9.57 -19.81
C TYR A 32 10.28 9.40 -18.30
N VAL A 33 11.01 10.13 -17.48
CA VAL A 33 10.78 10.17 -16.02
C VAL A 33 9.44 10.84 -15.69
N GLN A 34 9.07 11.94 -16.37
CA GLN A 34 7.78 12.61 -16.17
C GLN A 34 6.58 11.80 -16.70
N ILE A 35 6.74 11.06 -17.80
CA ILE A 35 5.68 10.20 -18.35
C ILE A 35 5.47 8.97 -17.46
N ASN A 36 6.54 8.36 -16.95
CA ASN A 36 6.43 7.25 -16.01
C ASN A 36 5.86 7.71 -14.65
N SER A 37 6.30 8.85 -14.13
CA SER A 37 5.75 9.38 -12.88
C SER A 37 4.28 9.81 -12.98
N ARG A 38 3.79 10.20 -14.17
CA ARG A 38 2.35 10.41 -14.40
C ARG A 38 1.58 9.08 -14.47
N LYS A 39 2.10 8.07 -15.19
CA LYS A 39 1.47 6.74 -15.24
C LYS A 39 1.42 6.03 -13.89
N GLU A 40 2.43 6.24 -13.05
CA GLU A 40 2.46 5.67 -11.69
C GLU A 40 1.49 6.36 -10.72
N LYS A 41 1.14 7.64 -10.98
CA LYS A 41 0.11 8.35 -10.18
C LYS A 41 -1.29 7.85 -10.47
N ASP A 42 -1.53 7.31 -11.64
CA ASP A 42 -2.84 6.97 -12.19
C ASP A 42 -3.21 5.48 -11.98
N MET A 43 -2.47 4.71 -11.16
CA MET A 43 -2.74 3.30 -10.90
C MET A 43 -3.25 3.07 -9.48
N ILE A 44 -4.23 2.16 -9.36
CA ILE A 44 -4.72 1.69 -8.05
C ILE A 44 -3.56 1.11 -7.26
N LYS A 45 -3.39 1.60 -6.02
CA LYS A 45 -2.35 1.17 -5.09
C LYS A 45 -2.95 0.41 -3.93
N SER A 46 -2.27 -0.65 -3.50
CA SER A 46 -2.57 -1.29 -2.21
C SER A 46 -2.04 -0.43 -1.06
N MET A 47 -2.70 -0.47 0.09
CA MET A 47 -2.19 0.13 1.33
C MET A 47 -1.07 -0.69 1.97
N THR A 48 -0.94 -1.96 1.60
CA THR A 48 0.17 -2.84 1.99
C THR A 48 1.28 -2.74 0.96
N GLY A 49 2.52 -2.81 1.42
CA GLY A 49 3.69 -2.74 0.55
C GLY A 49 4.97 -3.07 1.29
N PHE A 50 6.00 -3.39 0.51
CA PHE A 50 7.33 -3.68 0.97
C PHE A 50 8.37 -3.11 0.01
N GLY A 51 9.40 -2.48 0.57
CA GLY A 51 10.56 -2.02 -0.18
C GLY A 51 11.82 -2.20 0.65
N ARG A 52 12.90 -2.64 0.01
CA ARG A 52 14.21 -2.80 0.65
C ARG A 52 15.29 -2.43 -0.33
N ALA A 53 16.17 -1.54 0.10
CA ALA A 53 17.39 -1.22 -0.66
C ALA A 53 18.59 -1.25 0.27
N GLU A 54 19.73 -1.57 -0.28
CA GLU A 54 21.00 -1.53 0.43
C GLU A 54 22.12 -1.04 -0.49
N VAL A 55 23.02 -0.29 0.10
CA VAL A 55 24.28 0.11 -0.54
C VAL A 55 25.41 -0.37 0.36
N ILE A 56 26.36 -1.03 -0.25
CA ILE A 56 27.56 -1.55 0.41
C ILE A 56 28.74 -0.95 -0.35
N ASP A 57 29.58 -0.21 0.35
CA ASP A 57 30.89 0.22 -0.12
C ASP A 57 32.00 -0.34 0.79
N GLU A 58 33.26 0.03 0.54
CA GLU A 58 34.41 -0.48 1.31
C GLU A 58 34.39 0.01 2.78
N GLU A 59 33.69 1.10 3.08
CA GLU A 59 33.72 1.75 4.37
C GLU A 59 32.44 1.57 5.18
N LYS A 60 31.28 1.38 4.51
CA LYS A 60 29.96 1.37 5.16
C LYS A 60 28.95 0.50 4.43
N LYS A 61 27.96 0.04 5.19
CA LYS A 61 26.74 -0.57 4.66
C LYS A 61 25.53 0.17 5.20
N VAL A 62 24.66 0.61 4.30
CA VAL A 62 23.38 1.23 4.65
C VAL A 62 22.28 0.34 4.10
N THR A 63 21.37 -0.09 4.96
CA THR A 63 20.20 -0.87 4.56
C THR A 63 18.94 -0.12 5.02
N VAL A 64 17.99 0.05 4.10
CA VAL A 64 16.68 0.65 4.38
C VAL A 64 15.60 -0.37 4.03
N GLU A 65 14.73 -0.65 4.98
CA GLU A 65 13.59 -1.54 4.81
C GLU A 65 12.31 -0.79 5.20
N MET A 66 11.28 -0.90 4.36
CA MET A 66 9.99 -0.24 4.54
C MET A 66 8.87 -1.26 4.43
N LYS A 67 7.93 -1.20 5.37
CA LYS A 67 6.68 -1.99 5.36
C LYS A 67 5.50 -1.09 5.66
N SER A 68 4.36 -1.34 5.04
CA SER A 68 3.13 -0.64 5.39
C SER A 68 1.96 -1.57 5.62
N VAL A 69 1.05 -1.08 6.45
CA VAL A 69 -0.26 -1.68 6.70
C VAL A 69 -1.34 -0.62 6.55
N ASN A 70 -2.58 -1.08 6.34
CA ASN A 70 -3.72 -0.19 6.21
C ASN A 70 -3.86 0.70 7.45
N HIS A 71 -3.91 2.02 7.22
CA HIS A 71 -4.19 3.01 8.25
C HIS A 71 -4.82 4.26 7.64
N ARG A 72 -5.72 4.90 8.40
CA ARG A 72 -6.49 6.07 7.94
C ARG A 72 -5.63 7.29 7.61
N TYR A 73 -4.54 7.50 8.35
CA TYR A 73 -3.63 8.62 8.22
C TYR A 73 -2.22 8.12 7.90
N LEU A 74 -1.36 9.00 7.40
CA LEU A 74 0.05 8.70 7.25
C LEU A 74 0.72 8.73 8.63
N ASP A 75 1.11 7.56 9.12
CA ASP A 75 1.87 7.36 10.35
C ASP A 75 3.20 6.67 10.01
N ILE A 76 4.32 7.36 10.26
CA ILE A 76 5.66 6.85 9.94
C ILE A 76 6.38 6.58 11.27
N ASN A 77 6.56 5.29 11.56
CA ASN A 77 7.34 4.81 12.68
C ASN A 77 8.75 4.46 12.20
N MET A 78 9.77 5.13 12.75
CA MET A 78 11.16 4.98 12.32
C MET A 78 11.98 4.29 13.41
N ARG A 79 12.73 3.27 12.99
CA ARG A 79 13.75 2.61 13.82
C ARG A 79 15.10 2.77 13.14
N MET A 80 15.98 3.54 13.77
CA MET A 80 17.30 3.84 13.23
C MET A 80 18.36 3.94 14.34
N PRO A 81 19.65 3.77 14.02
CA PRO A 81 20.76 4.02 14.95
C PRO A 81 20.78 5.48 15.42
N LYS A 82 21.23 5.73 16.67
CA LYS A 82 21.35 7.08 17.24
C LYS A 82 22.15 8.05 16.36
N LYS A 83 23.16 7.54 15.64
CA LYS A 83 24.03 8.30 14.73
C LYS A 83 23.25 8.97 13.57
N LEU A 84 22.07 8.42 13.21
CA LEU A 84 21.22 8.93 12.12
C LEU A 84 20.02 9.75 12.63
N SER A 85 19.86 9.94 13.94
CA SER A 85 18.69 10.62 14.52
C SER A 85 18.57 12.10 14.10
N SER A 86 19.69 12.77 13.76
CA SER A 86 19.67 14.14 13.22
C SER A 86 18.95 14.26 11.88
N PHE A 87 18.85 13.16 11.10
CA PHE A 87 18.22 13.14 9.78
C PHE A 87 16.72 12.80 9.81
N GLU A 88 16.12 12.57 10.98
CA GLU A 88 14.71 12.15 11.07
C GLU A 88 13.76 13.07 10.32
N ALA A 89 13.92 14.39 10.43
CA ALA A 89 13.07 15.36 9.76
C ALA A 89 13.23 15.29 8.23
N SER A 90 14.47 15.14 7.75
CA SER A 90 14.78 15.02 6.32
C SER A 90 14.24 13.71 5.73
N ILE A 91 14.36 12.60 6.46
CA ILE A 91 13.79 11.30 6.07
C ILE A 91 12.27 11.41 5.93
N ARG A 92 11.59 12.03 6.91
CA ARG A 92 10.14 12.27 6.85
C ARG A 92 9.75 13.11 5.64
N ALA A 93 10.54 14.12 5.29
CA ALA A 93 10.28 14.98 4.15
C ALA A 93 10.35 14.17 2.83
N VAL A 94 11.42 13.39 2.65
CA VAL A 94 11.58 12.51 1.47
C VAL A 94 10.44 11.50 1.37
N LEU A 95 10.07 10.82 2.46
CA LEU A 95 9.00 9.82 2.43
C LEU A 95 7.62 10.41 2.08
N LYS A 96 7.33 11.65 2.50
CA LYS A 96 6.09 12.34 2.14
C LYS A 96 5.94 12.64 0.64
N GLU A 97 7.03 12.62 -0.13
CA GLU A 97 6.98 12.75 -1.60
C GLU A 97 6.35 11.50 -2.25
N TYR A 98 6.51 10.33 -1.61
CA TYR A 98 6.07 9.03 -2.13
C TYR A 98 4.78 8.51 -1.47
N LEU A 99 4.46 8.97 -0.25
CA LEU A 99 3.44 8.40 0.61
C LEU A 99 2.41 9.44 1.02
N GLN A 100 1.13 9.14 0.79
CA GLN A 100 0.01 10.01 1.20
C GLN A 100 -0.71 9.44 2.43
N ARG A 101 -0.77 8.10 2.58
CA ARG A 101 -1.59 7.41 3.55
C ARG A 101 -0.97 6.06 3.95
N GLY A 102 -1.36 5.53 5.13
CA GLY A 102 -0.92 4.24 5.64
C GLY A 102 -0.01 4.37 6.86
N LYS A 103 0.10 3.29 7.63
CA LYS A 103 1.09 3.18 8.70
C LYS A 103 2.32 2.49 8.14
N VAL A 104 3.44 3.22 8.13
CA VAL A 104 4.71 2.77 7.55
C VAL A 104 5.73 2.56 8.66
N ASP A 105 6.23 1.35 8.77
CA ASP A 105 7.38 1.02 9.60
C ASP A 105 8.64 1.08 8.74
N LEU A 106 9.53 2.01 9.07
CA LEU A 106 10.82 2.20 8.44
C LEU A 106 11.92 1.66 9.37
N PHE A 107 12.73 0.77 8.86
CA PHE A 107 13.91 0.26 9.53
C PHE A 107 15.17 0.65 8.76
N ILE A 108 16.09 1.33 9.44
CA ILE A 108 17.39 1.72 8.86
C ILE A 108 18.48 1.05 9.68
N ALA A 109 19.34 0.27 9.02
CA ALA A 109 20.57 -0.26 9.58
C ALA A 109 21.75 0.44 8.95
N TYR A 110 22.74 0.78 9.77
CA TYR A 110 24.01 1.36 9.37
C TYR A 110 25.14 0.55 10.01
N GLU A 111 25.98 -0.02 9.19
CA GLU A 111 27.20 -0.72 9.61
C GLU A 111 28.40 0.05 9.08
N ASP A 112 29.33 0.37 9.96
CA ASP A 112 30.56 1.08 9.66
C ASP A 112 31.71 0.06 9.62
N TYR A 113 32.33 -0.11 8.47
CA TYR A 113 33.45 -1.03 8.28
C TYR A 113 34.80 -0.32 8.41
N THR A 114 34.80 1.01 8.47
CA THR A 114 36.00 1.73 8.81
C THR A 114 36.42 1.29 10.20
N GLN A 115 37.60 0.68 10.27
CA GLN A 115 38.23 0.44 11.58
C GLN A 115 38.17 1.74 12.33
N SER A 116 37.55 1.73 13.52
CA SER A 116 37.36 2.91 14.35
C SER A 116 38.68 3.69 14.38
N ARG A 117 38.76 4.76 13.59
CA ARG A 117 39.88 5.70 13.63
C ARG A 117 39.72 6.49 14.92
N VAL A 118 39.88 5.80 16.04
CA VAL A 118 40.00 6.42 17.33
C VAL A 118 41.35 7.11 17.31
N SER A 119 41.36 8.40 17.15
CA SER A 119 42.58 9.18 17.32
C SER A 119 42.73 9.55 18.80
N VAL A 120 43.89 9.30 19.35
CA VAL A 120 44.23 9.74 20.68
C VAL A 120 44.78 11.17 20.57
N LYS A 121 44.04 12.13 21.12
CA LYS A 121 44.49 13.52 21.17
C LYS A 121 45.17 13.81 22.49
N TYR A 122 46.38 14.34 22.39
CA TYR A 122 47.17 14.78 23.53
C TYR A 122 46.90 16.25 23.82
N ASN A 123 46.41 16.54 25.02
CA ASN A 123 46.22 17.91 25.50
C ASN A 123 47.46 18.41 26.26
N ARG A 124 48.31 19.14 25.54
CA ARG A 124 49.56 19.63 26.09
C ARG A 124 49.36 20.63 27.22
N GLU A 125 48.33 21.48 27.15
CA GLU A 125 48.06 22.50 28.16
C GLU A 125 47.67 21.89 29.50
N ILE A 126 46.73 20.95 29.48
CA ILE A 126 46.31 20.24 30.70
C ILE A 126 47.47 19.42 31.28
N ALA A 127 48.23 18.73 30.45
CA ALA A 127 49.40 18.01 30.91
C ALA A 127 50.44 18.91 31.57
N GLY A 128 50.65 20.13 31.04
CA GLY A 128 51.53 21.14 31.63
C GLY A 128 51.06 21.57 33.03
N GLN A 129 49.76 21.82 33.19
CA GLN A 129 49.18 22.22 34.46
C GLN A 129 49.31 21.08 35.53
N TYR A 130 49.11 19.83 35.16
CA TYR A 130 49.34 18.68 36.04
C TYR A 130 50.80 18.58 36.46
N LEU A 131 51.75 18.80 35.56
CA LEU A 131 53.17 18.77 35.85
C LEU A 131 53.56 19.88 36.84
N GLU A 132 53.09 21.11 36.62
CA GLU A 132 53.34 22.26 37.48
C GLU A 132 52.80 22.03 38.89
N TYR A 133 51.53 21.59 39.04
CA TYR A 133 50.93 21.33 40.33
C TYR A 133 51.58 20.15 41.05
N LEU A 134 51.92 19.06 40.35
CA LEU A 134 52.65 17.94 40.94
C LEU A 134 54.02 18.34 41.47
N GLN A 135 54.73 19.23 40.76
CA GLN A 135 55.97 19.75 41.21
C GLN A 135 55.85 20.67 42.43
N GLN A 136 54.88 21.57 42.45
CA GLN A 136 54.56 22.41 43.60
C GLN A 136 54.20 21.57 44.83
N MET A 137 53.37 20.54 44.69
CA MET A 137 53.03 19.62 45.80
C MET A 137 54.23 18.88 46.34
N SER A 138 55.13 18.43 45.46
CA SER A 138 56.38 17.78 45.88
C SER A 138 57.26 18.67 46.71
N GLU A 139 57.39 19.95 46.34
CA GLU A 139 58.19 20.95 47.07
C GLU A 139 57.54 21.36 48.40
N GLU A 140 56.22 21.63 48.40
CA GLU A 140 55.46 22.09 49.57
C GLU A 140 55.37 21.04 50.66
N PHE A 141 55.10 19.79 50.27
CA PHE A 141 54.89 18.68 51.23
C PHE A 141 56.12 17.78 51.41
N HIS A 142 57.25 18.12 50.83
CA HIS A 142 58.50 17.33 50.85
C HIS A 142 58.31 15.86 50.41
N LEU A 143 57.50 15.66 49.35
CA LEU A 143 57.23 14.33 48.77
C LEU A 143 58.29 14.00 47.71
N GLU A 144 58.53 12.67 47.57
CA GLU A 144 59.35 12.25 46.43
C GLU A 144 58.60 12.49 45.10
N ASN A 145 59.26 13.17 44.17
CA ASN A 145 58.68 13.43 42.86
C ASN A 145 58.88 12.17 41.96
N ASP A 146 57.83 11.37 41.84
CA ASP A 146 57.80 10.17 40.96
C ASP A 146 57.09 10.41 39.61
N ILE A 147 57.11 11.67 39.14
CA ILE A 147 56.49 12.04 37.88
C ILE A 147 57.08 11.28 36.71
N ARG A 148 56.29 10.39 36.13
CA ARG A 148 56.62 9.60 34.93
C ARG A 148 55.57 9.83 33.88
N ALA A 149 55.91 9.70 32.59
CA ALA A 149 54.94 9.78 31.48
C ALA A 149 53.74 8.85 31.67
N SER A 150 53.98 7.68 32.28
CA SER A 150 52.90 6.72 32.61
C SER A 150 51.88 7.23 33.64
N ARG A 151 52.25 8.15 34.53
CA ARG A 151 51.35 8.81 35.47
C ARG A 151 50.44 9.83 34.77
N LEU A 152 51.03 10.61 33.87
CA LEU A 152 50.27 11.60 33.07
C LEU A 152 49.26 10.93 32.13
N LEU A 153 49.57 9.70 31.68
CA LEU A 153 48.62 8.91 30.87
C LEU A 153 47.31 8.65 31.60
N GLY A 154 47.35 8.48 32.94
CA GLY A 154 46.16 8.25 33.78
C GLY A 154 45.44 9.51 34.27
N CYS A 155 46.00 10.70 33.99
CA CYS A 155 45.37 11.98 34.39
C CYS A 155 44.18 12.31 33.47
N PRO A 156 43.04 12.71 34.06
CA PRO A 156 41.86 13.11 33.28
C PRO A 156 42.21 14.20 32.24
N GLU A 157 41.58 14.14 31.06
CA GLU A 157 41.66 15.12 29.99
C GLU A 157 43.06 15.30 29.36
N VAL A 158 44.12 14.64 29.81
CA VAL A 158 45.46 14.68 29.21
C VAL A 158 45.50 13.95 27.90
N PHE A 159 44.77 12.80 27.82
CA PHE A 159 44.53 12.07 26.59
C PHE A 159 43.04 11.86 26.44
N THR A 160 42.50 12.29 25.34
CA THR A 160 41.12 12.10 24.93
C THR A 160 41.05 11.22 23.69
N MET A 161 40.12 10.28 23.65
CA MET A 161 39.81 9.51 22.45
C MET A 161 38.78 10.31 21.66
N GLU A 162 39.18 10.83 20.49
CA GLU A 162 38.26 11.47 19.57
C GLU A 162 37.89 10.47 18.47
N GLU A 163 36.60 10.16 18.36
CA GLU A 163 36.07 9.50 17.17
C GLU A 163 36.06 10.53 16.03
N GLN A 164 36.62 10.18 14.88
CA GLN A 164 36.51 11.04 13.71
C GLN A 164 35.04 11.17 13.35
N THR A 165 34.54 12.39 13.35
CA THR A 165 33.18 12.72 12.88
C THR A 165 33.11 12.44 11.38
N VAL A 166 32.25 11.51 10.99
CA VAL A 166 31.88 11.30 9.59
C VAL A 166 31.23 12.57 9.07
N ASP A 167 31.54 13.00 7.85
CA ASP A 167 30.90 14.18 7.26
C ASP A 167 29.39 13.91 7.14
N GLU A 168 28.59 14.69 7.90
CA GLU A 168 27.13 14.55 7.92
C GLU A 168 26.52 14.68 6.52
N LYS A 169 27.13 15.46 5.63
CA LYS A 169 26.63 15.64 4.26
C LYS A 169 26.82 14.39 3.41
N GLU A 170 27.98 13.76 3.56
CA GLU A 170 28.27 12.50 2.84
C GLU A 170 27.39 11.37 3.34
N LEU A 171 27.20 11.31 4.67
CA LEU A 171 26.32 10.32 5.31
C LEU A 171 24.87 10.50 4.85
N TRP A 172 24.39 11.76 4.80
CA TRP A 172 23.04 12.05 4.31
C TRP A 172 22.89 11.69 2.83
N SER A 173 23.84 12.05 1.98
CA SER A 173 23.76 11.75 0.54
C SER A 173 23.63 10.24 0.27
N SER A 174 24.43 9.43 0.95
CA SER A 174 24.36 7.96 0.84
C SER A 174 23.04 7.41 1.38
N LEU A 175 22.55 7.93 2.51
CA LEU A 175 21.26 7.51 3.09
C LEU A 175 20.08 7.90 2.20
N GLU A 176 20.10 9.12 1.64
CA GLU A 176 19.02 9.62 0.78
C GLU A 176 18.88 8.79 -0.48
N GLU A 177 19.98 8.40 -1.11
CA GLU A 177 19.97 7.54 -2.30
C GLU A 177 19.29 6.19 -2.01
N VAL A 178 19.71 5.50 -0.94
CA VAL A 178 19.13 4.21 -0.52
C VAL A 178 17.66 4.36 -0.12
N LEU A 179 17.33 5.44 0.59
CA LEU A 179 15.95 5.73 1.02
C LEU A 179 15.02 5.93 -0.19
N ARG A 180 15.45 6.71 -1.19
CA ARG A 180 14.68 6.95 -2.41
C ARG A 180 14.50 5.65 -3.22
N GLU A 181 15.52 4.81 -3.28
CA GLU A 181 15.44 3.52 -3.96
C GLU A 181 14.48 2.55 -3.23
N ALA A 182 14.58 2.46 -1.90
CA ALA A 182 13.64 1.66 -1.10
C ALA A 182 12.19 2.18 -1.27
N ALA A 183 12.00 3.50 -1.31
CA ALA A 183 10.69 4.12 -1.52
C ALA A 183 10.11 3.82 -2.91
N ARG A 184 10.93 3.80 -3.98
CA ARG A 184 10.49 3.40 -5.32
C ARG A 184 10.03 1.95 -5.34
N GLN A 185 10.84 1.03 -4.83
CA GLN A 185 10.48 -0.40 -4.76
C GLN A 185 9.22 -0.63 -3.92
N PHE A 186 9.05 0.14 -2.86
CA PHE A 186 7.86 0.12 -2.04
C PHE A 186 6.61 0.55 -2.83
N VAL A 187 6.67 1.66 -3.59
CA VAL A 187 5.57 2.12 -4.44
C VAL A 187 5.27 1.10 -5.54
N ASP A 188 6.28 0.55 -6.21
CA ASP A 188 6.13 -0.48 -7.23
C ASP A 188 5.41 -1.73 -6.71
N THR A 189 5.75 -2.15 -5.49
CA THR A 189 5.09 -3.29 -4.84
C THR A 189 3.61 -2.98 -4.59
N ARG A 190 3.29 -1.77 -4.11
CA ARG A 190 1.91 -1.33 -3.88
C ARG A 190 1.08 -1.26 -5.17
N ILE A 191 1.69 -0.81 -6.27
CA ILE A 191 1.04 -0.77 -7.60
C ILE A 191 0.75 -2.18 -8.10
N LYS A 192 1.71 -3.09 -8.01
CA LYS A 192 1.53 -4.49 -8.43
C LYS A 192 0.42 -5.17 -7.63
N GLU A 193 0.45 -5.01 -6.31
CA GLU A 193 -0.58 -5.58 -5.43
C GLU A 193 -1.95 -4.96 -5.66
N GLY A 194 -2.03 -3.63 -5.87
CA GLY A 194 -3.26 -2.93 -6.25
C GLY A 194 -3.85 -3.46 -7.55
N GLY A 195 -3.00 -3.74 -8.55
CA GLY A 195 -3.42 -4.38 -9.81
C GLY A 195 -3.98 -5.80 -9.60
N HIS A 196 -3.38 -6.59 -8.72
CA HIS A 196 -3.92 -7.92 -8.37
C HIS A 196 -5.27 -7.82 -7.67
N LEU A 197 -5.42 -6.89 -6.71
CA LEU A 197 -6.69 -6.66 -6.02
C LEU A 197 -7.78 -6.23 -6.99
N LYS A 198 -7.48 -5.32 -7.92
CA LYS A 198 -8.42 -4.90 -8.97
C LYS A 198 -8.92 -6.08 -9.78
N ASN A 199 -8.00 -6.92 -10.28
CA ASN A 199 -8.36 -8.07 -11.12
C ASN A 199 -9.21 -9.09 -10.35
N ASP A 200 -8.88 -9.36 -9.10
CA ASP A 200 -9.65 -10.28 -8.26
C ASP A 200 -11.07 -9.75 -7.96
N ILE A 201 -11.21 -8.44 -7.73
CA ILE A 201 -12.53 -7.81 -7.58
C ILE A 201 -13.33 -7.91 -8.88
N LEU A 202 -12.72 -7.65 -10.05
CA LEU A 202 -13.40 -7.78 -11.35
C LEU A 202 -13.88 -9.19 -11.61
N GLU A 203 -13.07 -10.22 -11.29
CA GLU A 203 -13.47 -11.63 -11.42
C GLU A 203 -14.67 -11.96 -10.53
N LYS A 204 -14.66 -11.48 -9.27
CA LYS A 204 -15.80 -11.66 -8.36
C LYS A 204 -17.06 -10.97 -8.86
N LEU A 205 -16.95 -9.75 -9.39
CA LEU A 205 -18.07 -9.03 -9.98
C LEU A 205 -18.68 -9.76 -11.18
N ASP A 206 -17.83 -10.41 -12.01
CA ASP A 206 -18.30 -11.24 -13.13
C ASP A 206 -19.05 -12.48 -12.63
N GLY A 207 -18.54 -13.13 -11.58
CA GLY A 207 -19.21 -14.25 -10.93
C GLY A 207 -20.57 -13.86 -10.31
N MET A 208 -20.62 -12.71 -9.67
CA MET A 208 -21.85 -12.15 -9.08
C MET A 208 -22.89 -11.83 -10.15
N TYR A 209 -22.48 -11.21 -11.26
CA TYR A 209 -23.37 -10.88 -12.36
C TYR A 209 -24.11 -12.13 -12.89
N LYS A 210 -23.37 -13.23 -13.09
CA LYS A 210 -23.96 -14.51 -13.49
C LYS A 210 -24.95 -15.07 -12.47
N LYS A 211 -24.67 -14.93 -11.18
CA LYS A 211 -25.58 -15.37 -10.12
C LYS A 211 -26.88 -14.54 -10.11
N VAL A 212 -26.78 -13.22 -10.39
CA VAL A 212 -27.98 -12.38 -10.54
C VAL A 212 -28.81 -12.81 -11.74
N GLU A 213 -28.19 -13.19 -12.86
CA GLU A 213 -28.90 -13.75 -14.02
C GLU A 213 -29.62 -15.05 -13.67
N GLN A 214 -28.99 -15.94 -12.88
CA GLN A 214 -29.65 -17.18 -12.39
C GLN A 214 -30.86 -16.88 -11.51
N VAL A 215 -30.82 -15.84 -10.66
CA VAL A 215 -31.99 -15.43 -9.88
C VAL A 215 -33.13 -14.97 -10.79
N GLU A 216 -32.82 -14.18 -11.84
CA GLU A 216 -33.82 -13.75 -12.83
C GLU A 216 -34.43 -14.89 -13.62
N GLU A 217 -33.61 -15.87 -14.04
CA GLU A 217 -34.06 -17.06 -14.77
C GLU A 217 -34.94 -17.97 -13.91
N ARG A 218 -34.66 -18.08 -12.60
CA ARG A 218 -35.41 -18.89 -11.65
C ARG A 218 -36.78 -18.30 -11.30
N SER A 219 -36.92 -16.98 -11.31
CA SER A 219 -38.17 -16.30 -10.90
C SER A 219 -39.43 -16.80 -11.61
N PRO A 220 -39.52 -16.92 -12.94
CA PRO A 220 -40.69 -17.43 -13.62
C PRO A 220 -40.99 -18.91 -13.34
N GLU A 221 -39.96 -19.71 -13.03
CA GLU A 221 -40.13 -21.12 -12.66
C GLU A 221 -40.78 -21.26 -11.29
N ILE A 222 -40.38 -20.47 -10.31
CA ILE A 222 -40.97 -20.42 -8.98
C ILE A 222 -42.50 -20.15 -9.07
N LEU A 223 -42.89 -19.20 -9.91
CA LEU A 223 -44.30 -18.87 -10.10
C LEU A 223 -45.08 -20.03 -10.71
N ARG A 224 -44.52 -20.77 -11.68
CA ARG A 224 -45.10 -21.93 -12.28
C ARG A 224 -45.26 -23.08 -11.27
N GLU A 225 -44.20 -23.37 -10.51
CA GLU A 225 -44.21 -24.39 -9.46
C GLU A 225 -45.23 -24.08 -8.36
N TYR A 226 -45.35 -22.78 -7.97
CA TYR A 226 -46.32 -22.35 -6.98
C TYR A 226 -47.74 -22.55 -7.48
N ARG A 227 -48.04 -22.19 -8.74
CA ARG A 227 -49.34 -22.40 -9.36
C ARG A 227 -49.72 -23.89 -9.38
N GLU A 228 -48.83 -24.76 -9.88
CA GLU A 228 -49.06 -26.21 -9.91
C GLU A 228 -49.29 -26.79 -8.51
N LYS A 229 -48.52 -26.37 -7.53
CA LYS A 229 -48.67 -26.78 -6.13
C LYS A 229 -50.02 -26.34 -5.56
N LEU A 230 -50.46 -25.12 -5.88
CA LEU A 230 -51.75 -24.61 -5.44
C LEU A 230 -52.90 -25.37 -6.07
N GLU A 231 -52.87 -25.62 -7.38
CA GLU A 231 -53.86 -26.39 -8.12
C GLU A 231 -54.00 -27.83 -7.57
N ASN A 232 -52.86 -28.51 -7.32
CA ASN A 232 -52.82 -29.84 -6.74
C ASN A 232 -53.42 -29.88 -5.32
N LYS A 233 -53.08 -28.88 -4.49
CA LYS A 233 -53.56 -28.79 -3.11
C LYS A 233 -55.06 -28.50 -3.05
N VAL A 234 -55.57 -27.71 -3.98
CA VAL A 234 -56.99 -27.44 -4.13
C VAL A 234 -57.73 -28.71 -4.56
N ALA A 235 -57.23 -29.46 -5.55
CA ALA A 235 -57.80 -30.71 -5.99
C ALA A 235 -57.86 -31.77 -4.86
N GLU A 236 -56.79 -31.85 -4.03
CA GLU A 236 -56.74 -32.78 -2.89
C GLU A 236 -57.75 -32.44 -1.80
N LEU A 237 -57.95 -31.15 -1.48
CA LEU A 237 -58.79 -30.70 -0.37
C LEU A 237 -60.30 -30.68 -0.69
N LEU A 238 -60.67 -30.46 -1.95
CA LEU A 238 -62.07 -30.17 -2.34
C LEU A 238 -62.79 -31.30 -3.03
N GLN A 239 -62.08 -32.41 -3.35
CA GLN A 239 -62.62 -33.71 -3.97
C GLN A 239 -63.57 -33.45 -5.14
N ASP A 240 -64.71 -32.72 -4.94
CA ASP A 240 -65.73 -32.48 -5.97
C ASP A 240 -66.17 -31.02 -6.11
N ALA A 241 -65.62 -30.12 -5.34
CA ALA A 241 -65.95 -28.68 -5.44
C ALA A 241 -65.02 -27.97 -6.42
N GLN A 242 -65.56 -27.43 -7.49
CA GLN A 242 -64.85 -26.58 -8.44
C GLN A 242 -64.51 -25.23 -7.81
N ILE A 243 -63.22 -24.89 -7.67
CA ILE A 243 -62.80 -23.51 -7.42
C ILE A 243 -62.73 -22.77 -8.76
N GLU A 244 -63.23 -21.55 -8.76
CA GLU A 244 -63.09 -20.66 -9.92
C GLU A 244 -61.60 -20.39 -10.20
N GLU A 245 -61.15 -20.60 -11.43
CA GLU A 245 -59.79 -20.35 -11.90
C GLU A 245 -59.31 -18.95 -11.59
N SER A 246 -60.24 -17.99 -11.56
CA SER A 246 -60.04 -16.58 -11.17
C SER A 246 -59.43 -16.42 -9.75
N ARG A 247 -59.82 -17.32 -8.79
CA ARG A 247 -59.28 -17.27 -7.41
C ARG A 247 -57.84 -17.79 -7.34
N ILE A 248 -57.54 -18.85 -8.08
CA ILE A 248 -56.20 -19.37 -8.20
C ILE A 248 -55.30 -18.32 -8.84
N ALA A 249 -55.74 -17.70 -9.93
CA ALA A 249 -55.02 -16.63 -10.61
C ALA A 249 -54.74 -15.42 -9.69
N ALA A 250 -55.74 -15.01 -8.91
CA ALA A 250 -55.55 -13.90 -7.95
C ALA A 250 -54.49 -14.23 -6.88
N GLU A 251 -54.49 -15.46 -6.33
CA GLU A 251 -53.47 -15.85 -5.34
C GLU A 251 -52.06 -15.95 -5.94
N VAL A 252 -51.93 -16.44 -7.17
CA VAL A 252 -50.65 -16.47 -7.89
C VAL A 252 -50.13 -15.05 -8.15
N ILE A 253 -51.00 -14.11 -8.48
CA ILE A 253 -50.60 -12.70 -8.67
C ILE A 253 -50.14 -12.08 -7.35
N LEU A 254 -50.84 -12.31 -6.23
CA LEU A 254 -50.40 -11.83 -4.92
C LEU A 254 -49.09 -12.46 -4.48
N PHE A 255 -48.87 -13.72 -4.79
CA PHE A 255 -47.59 -14.39 -4.54
C PHE A 255 -46.50 -13.81 -5.42
N ALA A 256 -46.73 -13.62 -6.71
CA ALA A 256 -45.78 -13.01 -7.65
C ALA A 256 -45.32 -11.63 -7.17
N ASP A 257 -46.25 -10.80 -6.72
CA ASP A 257 -45.94 -9.43 -6.23
C ASP A 257 -45.02 -9.47 -4.99
N LYS A 258 -45.26 -10.40 -4.06
CA LYS A 258 -44.40 -10.59 -2.87
C LYS A 258 -43.00 -11.09 -3.19
N MET A 259 -42.88 -11.92 -4.24
CA MET A 259 -41.61 -12.59 -4.61
C MET A 259 -40.86 -11.85 -5.69
N CYS A 260 -41.43 -10.77 -6.22
CA CYS A 260 -40.79 -10.00 -7.28
C CYS A 260 -39.46 -9.41 -6.82
N THR A 261 -38.38 -9.80 -7.47
CA THR A 261 -37.00 -9.32 -7.20
C THR A 261 -36.45 -8.52 -8.37
N ASP A 262 -37.26 -8.18 -9.35
CA ASP A 262 -36.81 -7.54 -10.60
C ASP A 262 -36.12 -6.18 -10.35
N GLU A 263 -36.63 -5.40 -9.41
CA GLU A 263 -36.06 -4.12 -9.07
C GLU A 263 -34.68 -4.29 -8.42
N GLU A 264 -34.54 -5.24 -7.49
CA GLU A 264 -33.30 -5.54 -6.77
C GLU A 264 -32.24 -6.11 -7.70
N THR A 265 -32.62 -7.00 -8.63
CA THR A 265 -31.66 -7.59 -9.60
C THR A 265 -31.17 -6.52 -10.57
N VAL A 266 -32.04 -5.66 -11.10
CA VAL A 266 -31.65 -4.53 -11.96
C VAL A 266 -30.75 -3.56 -11.22
N ARG A 267 -31.06 -3.19 -9.98
CA ARG A 267 -30.23 -2.32 -9.15
C ARG A 267 -28.87 -2.95 -8.86
N LEU A 268 -28.84 -4.24 -8.50
CA LEU A 268 -27.60 -4.95 -8.22
C LEU A 268 -26.70 -5.02 -9.46
N LYS A 269 -27.22 -5.29 -10.64
CA LYS A 269 -26.51 -5.22 -11.93
C LYS A 269 -25.96 -3.81 -12.19
N SER A 270 -26.75 -2.79 -11.93
CA SER A 270 -26.31 -1.39 -12.06
C SER A 270 -25.16 -1.07 -11.10
N HIS A 271 -25.21 -1.51 -9.85
CA HIS A 271 -24.14 -1.32 -8.87
C HIS A 271 -22.87 -2.09 -9.25
N ILE A 272 -22.99 -3.33 -9.79
CA ILE A 272 -21.86 -4.09 -10.33
C ILE A 272 -21.17 -3.31 -11.46
N SER A 273 -21.95 -2.80 -12.42
CA SER A 273 -21.41 -1.99 -13.52
C SER A 273 -20.72 -0.73 -12.99
N HIS A 274 -21.38 0.00 -12.08
CA HIS A 274 -20.81 1.21 -11.48
C HIS A 274 -19.51 0.92 -10.71
N MET A 275 -19.42 -0.20 -10.01
CA MET A 275 -18.18 -0.60 -9.32
C MET A 275 -17.05 -0.86 -10.31
N ARG A 276 -17.33 -1.51 -11.47
CA ARG A 276 -16.35 -1.67 -12.55
C ARG A 276 -15.86 -0.32 -13.07
N ASP A 277 -16.77 0.61 -13.33
CA ASP A 277 -16.42 1.95 -13.83
C ASP A 277 -15.57 2.73 -12.82
N VAL A 278 -15.86 2.60 -11.52
CA VAL A 278 -15.07 3.26 -10.47
C VAL A 278 -13.67 2.65 -10.34
N LEU A 279 -13.52 1.33 -10.56
CA LEU A 279 -12.21 0.66 -10.57
C LEU A 279 -11.32 1.08 -11.75
N GLU A 280 -11.86 1.74 -12.79
CA GLU A 280 -11.09 2.35 -13.87
C GLU A 280 -10.71 3.82 -13.57
N GLN A 281 -11.21 4.42 -12.48
CA GLN A 281 -10.87 5.79 -12.06
C GLN A 281 -9.57 5.82 -11.27
N GLU A 282 -8.88 6.95 -11.29
CA GLU A 282 -7.47 7.06 -10.94
C GLU A 282 -7.20 7.45 -9.47
N ASP A 283 -8.14 8.07 -8.72
CA ASP A 283 -7.85 8.63 -7.39
C ASP A 283 -9.00 8.47 -6.38
N GLY A 284 -8.63 8.13 -5.15
CA GLY A 284 -9.50 8.21 -3.97
C GLY A 284 -10.74 7.31 -4.01
N ILE A 285 -10.65 6.20 -4.73
CA ILE A 285 -11.80 5.34 -5.06
C ILE A 285 -12.31 4.50 -3.89
N GLY A 286 -11.49 4.21 -2.89
CA GLY A 286 -11.83 3.27 -1.80
C GLY A 286 -13.14 3.59 -1.08
N ARG A 287 -13.44 4.87 -0.79
CA ARG A 287 -14.71 5.26 -0.15
C ARG A 287 -15.91 5.08 -1.08
N LYS A 288 -15.74 5.37 -2.37
CA LYS A 288 -16.79 5.16 -3.37
C LYS A 288 -17.12 3.67 -3.51
N LEU A 289 -16.08 2.83 -3.60
CA LEU A 289 -16.24 1.39 -3.67
C LEU A 289 -16.92 0.81 -2.43
N ASP A 290 -16.53 1.25 -1.22
CA ASP A 290 -17.19 0.80 0.02
C ASP A 290 -18.67 1.20 0.05
N PHE A 291 -19.02 2.41 -0.40
CA PHE A 291 -20.41 2.84 -0.52
C PHE A 291 -21.19 1.96 -1.51
N ILE A 292 -20.65 1.69 -2.70
CA ILE A 292 -21.29 0.83 -3.70
C ILE A 292 -21.47 -0.59 -3.14
N ALA A 293 -20.47 -1.14 -2.44
CA ALA A 293 -20.56 -2.45 -1.81
C ALA A 293 -21.66 -2.52 -0.73
N GLN A 294 -21.88 -1.43 0.01
CA GLN A 294 -22.98 -1.33 0.98
C GLN A 294 -24.34 -1.36 0.29
N GLU A 295 -24.51 -0.63 -0.83
CA GLU A 295 -25.77 -0.69 -1.60
C GLU A 295 -25.98 -2.07 -2.23
N MET A 296 -24.93 -2.70 -2.78
CA MET A 296 -25.00 -4.08 -3.28
C MET A 296 -25.44 -5.05 -2.18
N ASN A 297 -24.93 -4.92 -0.97
CA ASN A 297 -25.33 -5.76 0.17
C ASN A 297 -26.79 -5.51 0.56
N ARG A 298 -27.27 -4.29 0.44
CA ARG A 298 -28.67 -3.96 0.67
C ARG A 298 -29.60 -4.66 -0.32
N GLU A 299 -29.29 -4.61 -1.63
CA GLU A 299 -30.08 -5.28 -2.65
C GLU A 299 -30.03 -6.81 -2.47
N ALA A 300 -28.87 -7.39 -2.21
CA ALA A 300 -28.75 -8.84 -1.92
C ALA A 300 -29.52 -9.28 -0.67
N ASN A 301 -29.60 -8.46 0.38
CA ASN A 301 -30.44 -8.70 1.55
C ASN A 301 -31.93 -8.70 1.20
N THR A 302 -32.37 -7.80 0.33
CA THR A 302 -33.77 -7.72 -0.08
C THR A 302 -34.13 -8.94 -0.94
N ILE A 303 -33.26 -9.36 -1.87
CA ILE A 303 -33.44 -10.62 -2.63
C ILE A 303 -33.58 -11.80 -1.68
N LEU A 304 -32.68 -11.93 -0.68
CA LEU A 304 -32.75 -13.00 0.31
C LEU A 304 -34.05 -12.98 1.11
N SER A 305 -34.54 -11.81 1.50
CA SER A 305 -35.79 -11.69 2.28
C SER A 305 -37.04 -12.02 1.49
N LYS A 306 -37.00 -11.84 0.17
CA LYS A 306 -38.08 -12.18 -0.76
C LYS A 306 -37.98 -13.64 -1.26
N ALA A 307 -36.83 -14.29 -1.14
CA ALA A 307 -36.63 -15.67 -1.58
C ALA A 307 -37.50 -16.63 -0.82
N ASN A 308 -38.24 -17.46 -1.53
CA ASN A 308 -39.14 -18.47 -0.96
C ASN A 308 -38.78 -19.93 -1.38
N ASP A 309 -37.70 -20.08 -2.12
CA ASP A 309 -37.12 -21.36 -2.50
C ASP A 309 -35.67 -21.46 -2.07
N LEU A 310 -35.16 -22.68 -1.98
CA LEU A 310 -33.80 -22.95 -1.50
C LEU A 310 -32.74 -22.46 -2.46
N GLU A 311 -33.02 -22.54 -3.76
CA GLU A 311 -32.04 -22.18 -4.81
C GLU A 311 -31.79 -20.68 -4.81
N THR A 312 -32.86 -19.86 -4.87
CA THR A 312 -32.72 -18.38 -4.79
C THR A 312 -32.12 -17.95 -3.46
N SER A 313 -32.50 -18.62 -2.35
CA SER A 313 -31.89 -18.30 -1.03
C SER A 313 -30.41 -18.59 -1.01
N ASN A 314 -29.92 -19.70 -1.57
CA ASN A 314 -28.50 -20.01 -1.66
C ASN A 314 -27.74 -19.00 -2.55
N LEU A 315 -28.31 -18.68 -3.73
CA LEU A 315 -27.73 -17.66 -4.61
C LEU A 315 -27.58 -16.29 -3.91
N ALA A 316 -28.61 -15.89 -3.16
CA ALA A 316 -28.57 -14.61 -2.41
C ALA A 316 -27.54 -14.64 -1.27
N ILE A 317 -27.36 -15.76 -0.56
CA ILE A 317 -26.34 -15.95 0.46
C ILE A 317 -24.94 -15.90 -0.17
N ASP A 318 -24.77 -16.55 -1.31
CA ASP A 318 -23.51 -16.51 -2.06
C ASP A 318 -23.17 -15.09 -2.52
N LEU A 319 -24.15 -14.35 -3.07
CA LEU A 319 -23.98 -12.94 -3.45
C LEU A 319 -23.51 -12.12 -2.26
N LYS A 320 -24.13 -12.26 -1.10
CA LYS A 320 -23.71 -11.56 0.13
C LYS A 320 -22.28 -11.92 0.55
N THR A 321 -21.93 -13.18 0.44
CA THR A 321 -20.59 -13.67 0.78
C THR A 321 -19.53 -13.05 -0.13
N GLU A 322 -19.81 -12.99 -1.44
CA GLU A 322 -18.88 -12.35 -2.39
C GLU A 322 -18.80 -10.84 -2.18
N ILE A 323 -19.91 -10.16 -1.87
CA ILE A 323 -19.91 -8.72 -1.54
C ILE A 323 -19.02 -8.45 -0.33
N GLU A 324 -19.09 -9.27 0.71
CA GLU A 324 -18.29 -9.07 1.92
C GLU A 324 -16.78 -9.31 1.63
N LYS A 325 -16.44 -10.31 0.83
CA LYS A 325 -15.05 -10.51 0.36
C LYS A 325 -14.53 -9.31 -0.44
N ILE A 326 -15.34 -8.78 -1.36
CA ILE A 326 -15.00 -7.57 -2.11
C ILE A 326 -14.77 -6.39 -1.16
N ARG A 327 -15.63 -6.23 -0.16
CA ARG A 327 -15.54 -5.16 0.82
C ARG A 327 -14.26 -5.22 1.66
N GLU A 328 -13.83 -6.41 2.06
CA GLU A 328 -12.56 -6.62 2.75
C GLU A 328 -11.37 -6.20 1.88
N GLN A 329 -11.41 -6.52 0.58
CA GLN A 329 -10.36 -6.13 -0.36
C GLN A 329 -10.33 -4.62 -0.61
N ILE A 330 -11.49 -3.97 -0.76
CA ILE A 330 -11.61 -2.53 -0.92
C ILE A 330 -10.94 -1.77 0.23
N GLN A 331 -10.97 -2.30 1.46
CA GLN A 331 -10.30 -1.69 2.59
C GLN A 331 -8.78 -1.56 2.40
N ASN A 332 -8.18 -2.37 1.54
CA ASN A 332 -6.77 -2.33 1.22
C ASN A 332 -6.43 -1.49 -0.02
N ILE A 333 -7.41 -0.85 -0.65
CA ILE A 333 -7.24 0.02 -1.83
C ILE A 333 -7.11 1.48 -1.39
N GLU A 334 -6.09 2.16 -1.95
CA GLU A 334 -5.85 3.59 -1.80
C GLU A 334 -6.41 4.39 -2.97
#